data_d94b10976a738d51958a16c3dd2bd43f
#
_entry.id   d94b10976a738d51958a16c3dd2bd43f
#
_cell.length_a   1.000
_cell.length_b   1.000
_cell.length_c   1.000
_cell.angle_alpha   90.00
_cell.angle_beta   90.00
_cell.angle_gamma   90.00
#
_symmetry.space_group_name_H-M   'P 1'
#
loop_
_entity.id
_entity.type
_entity.pdbx_description
1 polymer ?
#
loop_
_entity_poly.entity_id
_entity_poly.type
_entity_poly.pdbx_seq_one_letter_code
_entity_poly.pdbx_strand_id
1 'polypeptide(L)'
;MLQAQDIHWSQFNDNPIFQNPANTGEFFGDTRFIGNFRDQWRSVSVPFQTFSVSVDRKAKYFNYGFLMFHDQAGDGKFRTIEATGTVSKNVKLSNDSTHSMSGGMVLGINHRQVNKDAFYFDAQYNGYIFNPLLPTNENFQTDQKTNLTLGIGTQYSLNINRRNYVKTGISLFNLTRPNQGFYQDKIRRDVRLNFQVKYCKSLNANWDLLPSLQYSKQGTYDEFMLGSSVRYYLPGSNDHYIRKALLAGVWFRAKDAQILSLGCEYKDWFVGLSYDINTSKLVPASRARGGFEIAVRYILYRFKPKRIDHRVCPDFI
;
A
#
# COMPACT_ATOMS: atom_id res chain seq x y z
N MET A 1 -19.84 -17.07 -8.48
CA MET A 1 -18.46 -17.39 -8.12
C MET A 1 -17.95 -16.25 -7.25
N LEU A 2 -17.60 -16.53 -6.00
CA LEU A 2 -16.93 -15.58 -5.11
C LEU A 2 -15.45 -15.53 -5.52
N GLN A 3 -15.04 -14.48 -6.21
CA GLN A 3 -13.62 -14.22 -6.50
C GLN A 3 -13.06 -13.38 -5.35
N ALA A 4 -11.97 -13.84 -4.72
CA ALA A 4 -11.31 -13.11 -3.66
C ALA A 4 -10.44 -11.99 -4.29
N GLN A 5 -10.72 -10.77 -3.88
CA GLN A 5 -9.91 -9.61 -4.24
C GLN A 5 -8.62 -9.58 -3.39
N ASP A 6 -7.56 -8.96 -3.91
CA ASP A 6 -6.34 -8.69 -3.15
C ASP A 6 -6.61 -7.65 -2.05
N ILE A 7 -5.73 -7.61 -1.06
CA ILE A 7 -5.76 -6.57 -0.02
C ILE A 7 -5.67 -5.17 -0.65
N HIS A 8 -6.22 -4.19 0.04
CA HIS A 8 -6.13 -2.78 -0.36
C HIS A 8 -5.77 -1.90 0.85
N TRP A 9 -5.19 -0.74 0.58
CA TRP A 9 -4.74 0.21 1.59
C TRP A 9 -5.45 1.56 1.43
N SER A 10 -5.94 2.12 2.54
CA SER A 10 -6.50 3.48 2.55
C SER A 10 -5.41 4.52 2.39
N GLN A 11 -4.24 4.29 3.00
CA GLN A 11 -3.04 5.08 2.80
C GLN A 11 -2.21 4.54 1.62
N PHE A 12 -2.84 4.39 0.46
CA PHE A 12 -2.20 3.80 -0.72
C PHE A 12 -0.90 4.51 -1.14
N ASN A 13 -0.78 5.80 -0.86
CA ASN A 13 0.43 6.57 -1.16
C ASN A 13 1.64 6.16 -0.31
N ASP A 14 1.39 5.55 0.85
CA ASP A 14 2.42 5.13 1.81
C ASP A 14 2.75 3.63 1.72
N ASN A 15 2.29 2.94 0.65
CA ASN A 15 2.73 1.60 0.28
C ASN A 15 3.09 1.52 -1.22
N PRO A 16 4.13 2.24 -1.66
CA PRO A 16 4.42 2.44 -3.08
C PRO A 16 4.81 1.17 -3.84
N ILE A 17 5.53 0.23 -3.21
CA ILE A 17 5.93 -1.04 -3.86
C ILE A 17 4.70 -1.91 -4.14
N PHE A 18 3.75 -1.95 -3.21
CA PHE A 18 2.49 -2.68 -3.38
C PHE A 18 1.64 -2.13 -4.54
N GLN A 19 1.74 -0.82 -4.78
CA GLN A 19 1.03 -0.18 -5.89
C GLN A 19 1.67 -0.46 -7.24
N ASN A 20 3.00 -0.34 -7.31
CA ASN A 20 3.71 -0.44 -8.58
C ASN A 20 5.18 -0.79 -8.31
N PRO A 21 5.72 -1.89 -8.87
CA PRO A 21 7.12 -2.25 -8.69
C PRO A 21 8.09 -1.21 -9.25
N ALA A 22 7.66 -0.37 -10.19
CA ALA A 22 8.47 0.75 -10.69
C ALA A 22 8.70 1.86 -9.65
N ASN A 23 7.95 1.87 -8.53
CA ASN A 23 8.16 2.79 -7.41
C ASN A 23 9.34 2.40 -6.50
N THR A 24 9.94 1.23 -6.72
CA THR A 24 11.12 0.77 -5.97
C THR A 24 12.28 1.73 -6.18
N GLY A 25 12.82 2.29 -5.09
CA GLY A 25 13.88 3.29 -5.15
C GLY A 25 13.45 4.69 -5.59
N GLU A 26 12.16 4.92 -5.87
CA GLU A 26 11.62 6.22 -6.33
C GLU A 26 11.29 7.15 -5.15
N PHE A 27 12.29 7.50 -4.37
CA PHE A 27 12.21 8.43 -3.24
C PHE A 27 13.50 9.24 -3.10
N PHE A 28 13.46 10.28 -2.28
CA PHE A 28 14.66 11.04 -1.94
C PHE A 28 15.35 10.43 -0.71
N GLY A 29 16.53 9.86 -0.88
CA GLY A 29 17.30 9.13 0.12
C GLY A 29 17.98 7.90 -0.47
N ASP A 30 18.60 7.07 0.36
CA ASP A 30 19.31 5.85 -0.06
C ASP A 30 18.51 4.58 0.19
N THR A 31 17.95 4.44 1.39
CA THR A 31 17.14 3.28 1.77
C THR A 31 15.87 3.75 2.46
N ARG A 32 14.73 3.17 2.07
CA ARG A 32 13.43 3.46 2.66
C ARG A 32 12.89 2.20 3.31
N PHE A 33 12.37 2.35 4.53
CA PHE A 33 11.65 1.33 5.28
C PHE A 33 10.22 1.80 5.45
N ILE A 34 9.25 0.91 5.25
CA ILE A 34 7.83 1.22 5.45
C ILE A 34 7.19 0.07 6.21
N GLY A 35 6.36 0.41 7.19
CA GLY A 35 5.45 -0.51 7.88
C GLY A 35 4.04 0.02 7.78
N ASN A 36 3.08 -0.84 7.45
CA ASN A 36 1.66 -0.52 7.41
C ASN A 36 0.88 -1.55 8.24
N PHE A 37 -0.10 -1.06 8.98
CA PHE A 37 -1.07 -1.89 9.68
C PHE A 37 -2.47 -1.39 9.40
N ARG A 38 -3.40 -2.31 9.11
CA ARG A 38 -4.82 -2.02 8.86
C ARG A 38 -5.69 -2.98 9.64
N ASP A 39 -6.74 -2.45 10.24
CA ASP A 39 -7.76 -3.20 10.96
C ASP A 39 -9.13 -2.77 10.45
N GLN A 40 -9.93 -3.71 9.94
CA GLN A 40 -11.24 -3.44 9.32
C GLN A 40 -12.34 -4.30 9.94
N TRP A 41 -13.57 -3.77 9.93
CA TRP A 41 -14.82 -4.46 10.26
C TRP A 41 -14.90 -5.06 11.66
N ARG A 42 -14.11 -4.54 12.59
CA ARG A 42 -14.14 -4.94 14.02
C ARG A 42 -15.53 -4.84 14.65
N SER A 43 -16.41 -4.01 14.11
CA SER A 43 -17.78 -3.83 14.60
C SER A 43 -18.78 -4.80 13.99
N VAL A 44 -18.41 -5.59 12.99
CA VAL A 44 -19.33 -6.44 12.20
C VAL A 44 -19.03 -7.92 12.38
N SER A 45 -17.74 -8.28 12.42
CA SER A 45 -17.26 -9.68 12.49
C SER A 45 -15.90 -9.76 13.18
N VAL A 46 -15.27 -10.94 13.16
CA VAL A 46 -13.84 -11.04 13.48
C VAL A 46 -13.07 -10.09 12.56
N PRO A 47 -12.25 -9.19 13.13
CA PRO A 47 -11.62 -8.13 12.34
C PRO A 47 -10.70 -8.69 11.26
N PHE A 48 -10.71 -8.01 10.12
CA PHE A 48 -9.74 -8.25 9.06
C PHE A 48 -8.50 -7.43 9.37
N GLN A 49 -7.38 -8.10 9.54
CA GLN A 49 -6.12 -7.48 9.94
C GLN A 49 -5.06 -7.72 8.87
N THR A 50 -4.51 -6.63 8.36
CA THR A 50 -3.44 -6.65 7.39
C THR A 50 -2.23 -5.92 7.95
N PHE A 51 -1.07 -6.56 7.89
CA PHE A 51 0.22 -5.97 8.24
C PHE A 51 1.18 -6.10 7.06
N SER A 52 1.93 -5.05 6.75
CA SER A 52 3.00 -5.12 5.75
C SER A 52 4.26 -4.41 6.18
N VAL A 53 5.38 -4.93 5.73
CA VAL A 53 6.69 -4.29 5.82
C VAL A 53 7.34 -4.28 4.46
N SER A 54 8.00 -3.19 4.13
CA SER A 54 8.81 -3.11 2.94
C SER A 54 10.12 -2.37 3.18
N VAL A 55 11.13 -2.76 2.43
CA VAL A 55 12.42 -2.06 2.36
C VAL A 55 12.80 -1.94 0.92
N ASP A 56 13.24 -0.75 0.50
CA ASP A 56 13.79 -0.55 -0.82
C ASP A 56 14.98 0.40 -0.82
N ARG A 57 15.88 0.18 -1.76
CA ARG A 57 17.16 0.87 -1.84
C ARG A 57 17.47 1.32 -3.26
N LYS A 58 17.99 2.52 -3.36
CA LYS A 58 18.65 3.00 -4.58
C LYS A 58 20.02 2.39 -4.75
N ALA A 59 20.31 1.92 -5.95
CA ALA A 59 21.63 1.48 -6.32
C ALA A 59 22.03 2.04 -7.69
N LYS A 60 23.30 1.89 -8.05
CA LYS A 60 23.89 2.54 -9.23
C LYS A 60 23.25 2.10 -10.55
N TYR A 61 22.93 0.81 -10.68
CA TYR A 61 22.42 0.22 -11.92
C TYR A 61 20.93 -0.10 -11.86
N PHE A 62 20.49 -0.73 -10.78
CA PHE A 62 19.11 -1.12 -10.53
C PHE A 62 18.76 -0.87 -9.06
N ASN A 63 17.59 -0.31 -8.82
CA ASN A 63 17.02 -0.27 -7.48
C ASN A 63 16.45 -1.65 -7.15
N TYR A 64 16.46 -2.01 -5.89
CA TYR A 64 15.91 -3.27 -5.41
C TYR A 64 15.12 -3.06 -4.12
N GLY A 65 14.16 -3.91 -3.90
CA GLY A 65 13.30 -3.85 -2.72
C GLY A 65 12.73 -5.20 -2.36
N PHE A 66 12.17 -5.23 -1.19
CA PHE A 66 11.46 -6.36 -0.63
C PHE A 66 10.18 -5.87 0.01
N LEU A 67 9.09 -6.60 -0.20
CA LEU A 67 7.80 -6.37 0.45
C LEU A 67 7.29 -7.70 0.98
N MET A 68 6.84 -7.70 2.22
CA MET A 68 6.11 -8.81 2.82
C MET A 68 4.82 -8.27 3.42
N PHE A 69 3.72 -8.98 3.24
CA PHE A 69 2.50 -8.72 3.98
C PHE A 69 1.90 -10.01 4.55
N HIS A 70 1.19 -9.85 5.64
CA HIS A 70 0.35 -10.85 6.29
C HIS A 70 -1.05 -10.29 6.37
N ASP A 71 -2.02 -11.06 5.90
CA ASP A 71 -3.44 -10.75 5.94
C ASP A 71 -4.19 -11.87 6.62
N GLN A 72 -5.09 -11.52 7.54
CA GLN A 72 -5.96 -12.46 8.22
C GLN A 72 -7.40 -11.96 8.11
N ALA A 73 -8.28 -12.81 7.59
CA ALA A 73 -9.66 -12.46 7.29
C ALA A 73 -10.65 -13.43 7.95
N GLY A 74 -11.65 -12.87 8.62
CA GLY A 74 -12.87 -13.54 9.05
C GLY A 74 -12.72 -14.69 10.05
N ASP A 75 -13.86 -15.34 10.34
CA ASP A 75 -14.00 -16.40 11.37
C ASP A 75 -13.16 -17.64 11.03
N GLY A 76 -13.06 -18.00 9.75
CA GLY A 76 -12.24 -19.10 9.26
C GLY A 76 -10.74 -18.86 9.35
N LYS A 77 -10.30 -17.74 9.96
CA LYS A 77 -8.88 -17.35 10.08
C LYS A 77 -8.12 -17.57 8.76
N PHE A 78 -8.76 -17.15 7.67
CA PHE A 78 -8.14 -17.23 6.36
C PHE A 78 -6.88 -16.35 6.36
N ARG A 79 -5.72 -16.97 6.21
CA ARG A 79 -4.43 -16.29 6.27
C ARG A 79 -3.79 -16.25 4.90
N THR A 80 -3.23 -15.10 4.56
CA THR A 80 -2.40 -14.93 3.37
C THR A 80 -1.09 -14.29 3.78
N ILE A 81 0.03 -14.92 3.44
CA ILE A 81 1.37 -14.34 3.57
C ILE A 81 1.94 -14.23 2.16
N GLU A 82 2.35 -13.05 1.78
CA GLU A 82 3.02 -12.83 0.50
C GLU A 82 4.37 -12.14 0.75
N ALA A 83 5.44 -12.71 0.19
CA ALA A 83 6.79 -12.18 0.25
C ALA A 83 7.31 -11.98 -1.17
N THR A 84 7.69 -10.76 -1.52
CA THR A 84 8.07 -10.38 -2.88
C THR A 84 9.37 -9.61 -2.91
N GLY A 85 10.25 -9.95 -3.86
CA GLY A 85 11.40 -9.15 -4.25
C GLY A 85 11.06 -8.28 -5.45
N THR A 86 11.55 -7.05 -5.46
CA THR A 86 11.34 -6.09 -6.55
C THR A 86 12.65 -5.55 -7.08
N VAL A 87 12.69 -5.33 -8.38
CA VAL A 87 13.80 -4.66 -9.06
C VAL A 87 13.22 -3.59 -9.97
N SER A 88 13.82 -2.40 -9.97
CA SER A 88 13.44 -1.32 -10.88
C SER A 88 14.65 -0.62 -11.48
N LYS A 89 14.42 0.06 -12.59
CA LYS A 89 15.38 0.96 -13.20
C LYS A 89 14.71 2.27 -13.58
N ASN A 90 15.31 3.37 -13.15
CA ASN A 90 14.92 4.71 -13.57
C ASN A 90 15.83 5.18 -14.69
N VAL A 91 15.22 5.73 -15.74
CA VAL A 91 15.92 6.32 -16.90
C VAL A 91 15.48 7.77 -17.04
N LYS A 92 16.44 8.67 -17.10
CA LYS A 92 16.20 10.08 -17.39
C LYS A 92 15.93 10.22 -18.89
N LEU A 93 14.82 10.87 -19.24
CA LEU A 93 14.41 11.10 -20.62
C LEU A 93 14.86 12.48 -21.15
N SER A 94 15.24 13.37 -20.23
CA SER A 94 15.73 14.71 -20.56
C SER A 94 17.06 15.01 -19.85
N ASN A 95 17.89 15.88 -20.44
CA ASN A 95 19.18 16.26 -19.88
C ASN A 95 19.07 17.00 -18.54
N ASP A 96 18.01 17.77 -18.35
CA ASP A 96 17.70 18.51 -17.11
C ASP A 96 17.11 17.61 -16.01
N SER A 97 16.91 16.32 -16.29
CA SER A 97 16.29 15.35 -15.38
C SER A 97 14.85 15.67 -14.97
N THR A 98 14.18 16.60 -15.68
CA THR A 98 12.78 16.96 -15.44
C THR A 98 11.87 15.79 -15.79
N HIS A 99 12.17 15.08 -16.88
CA HIS A 99 11.43 13.91 -17.35
C HIS A 99 12.20 12.62 -17.04
N SER A 100 11.54 11.69 -16.39
CA SER A 100 12.10 10.36 -16.15
C SER A 100 11.05 9.27 -16.27
N MET A 101 11.49 8.07 -16.58
CA MET A 101 10.66 6.87 -16.69
C MET A 101 11.31 5.75 -15.87
N SER A 102 10.50 5.07 -15.06
CA SER A 102 10.93 3.89 -14.31
C SER A 102 10.18 2.67 -14.82
N GLY A 103 10.91 1.56 -14.98
CA GLY A 103 10.34 0.24 -15.19
C GLY A 103 10.69 -0.66 -14.01
N GLY A 104 9.78 -1.53 -13.60
CA GLY A 104 10.01 -2.43 -12.48
C GLY A 104 9.35 -3.80 -12.66
N MET A 105 9.91 -4.78 -11.97
CA MET A 105 9.39 -6.15 -11.90
C MET A 105 9.30 -6.58 -10.44
N VAL A 106 8.36 -7.45 -10.16
CA VAL A 106 8.18 -8.11 -8.87
C VAL A 106 8.07 -9.60 -9.06
N LEU A 107 8.77 -10.36 -8.23
CA LEU A 107 8.68 -11.82 -8.14
C LEU A 107 8.56 -12.20 -6.68
N GLY A 108 7.70 -13.17 -6.35
CA GLY A 108 7.54 -13.60 -4.99
C GLY A 108 6.72 -14.86 -4.81
N ILE A 109 6.45 -15.15 -3.56
CA ILE A 109 5.71 -16.31 -3.10
C ILE A 109 4.50 -15.84 -2.32
N ASN A 110 3.34 -16.40 -2.65
CA ASN A 110 2.09 -16.22 -1.93
C ASN A 110 1.70 -17.55 -1.26
N HIS A 111 1.61 -17.55 0.06
CA HIS A 111 1.17 -18.69 0.86
C HIS A 111 -0.18 -18.37 1.47
N ARG A 112 -1.16 -19.24 1.26
CA ARG A 112 -2.53 -19.12 1.76
C ARG A 112 -2.90 -20.32 2.59
N GLN A 113 -3.58 -20.08 3.70
CA GLN A 113 -4.03 -21.12 4.63
C GLN A 113 -5.45 -20.80 5.11
N VAL A 114 -6.25 -21.85 5.27
CA VAL A 114 -7.58 -21.79 5.88
C VAL A 114 -7.63 -22.71 7.08
N ASN A 115 -8.26 -22.27 8.16
CA ASN A 115 -8.52 -23.14 9.31
C ASN A 115 -9.91 -23.76 9.14
N LYS A 116 -9.96 -25.03 8.73
CA LYS A 116 -11.20 -25.78 8.52
C LYS A 116 -12.00 -25.98 9.80
N ASP A 117 -11.32 -26.14 10.94
CA ASP A 117 -11.94 -26.42 12.23
C ASP A 117 -12.70 -25.22 12.82
N ALA A 118 -12.53 -24.04 12.22
CA ALA A 118 -13.26 -22.83 12.58
C ALA A 118 -14.60 -22.68 11.86
N PHE A 119 -14.90 -23.55 10.89
CA PHE A 119 -16.16 -23.50 10.15
C PHE A 119 -17.22 -24.42 10.78
N TYR A 120 -18.46 -24.04 10.60
CA TYR A 120 -19.65 -24.81 10.94
C TYR A 120 -20.27 -25.30 9.63
N PHE A 121 -20.43 -26.60 9.49
CA PHE A 121 -20.98 -27.23 8.29
C PHE A 121 -22.38 -27.79 8.56
N ASP A 122 -23.28 -27.68 7.59
CA ASP A 122 -24.66 -28.18 7.71
C ASP A 122 -24.71 -29.65 8.06
N ALA A 123 -23.78 -30.47 7.54
CA ALA A 123 -23.69 -31.89 7.86
C ALA A 123 -23.40 -32.19 9.35
N GLN A 124 -22.89 -31.19 10.07
CA GLN A 124 -22.62 -31.29 11.52
C GLN A 124 -23.79 -30.83 12.38
N TYR A 125 -24.92 -30.48 11.75
CA TYR A 125 -26.13 -30.08 12.44
C TYR A 125 -27.19 -31.18 12.35
N ASN A 126 -27.65 -31.68 13.51
CA ASN A 126 -28.60 -32.78 13.56
C ASN A 126 -30.07 -32.33 13.57
N GLY A 127 -30.34 -31.07 13.23
CA GLY A 127 -31.65 -30.45 13.25
C GLY A 127 -32.00 -29.73 14.57
N TYR A 128 -31.24 -29.97 15.65
CA TYR A 128 -31.43 -29.31 16.95
C TYR A 128 -30.17 -28.64 17.48
N ILE A 129 -29.02 -29.35 17.41
CA ILE A 129 -27.74 -28.85 17.91
C ILE A 129 -26.60 -29.13 16.92
N PHE A 130 -25.60 -28.29 16.97
CA PHE A 130 -24.33 -28.50 16.28
C PHE A 130 -23.50 -29.56 17.04
N ASN A 131 -22.96 -30.52 16.29
CA ASN A 131 -22.05 -31.53 16.85
C ASN A 131 -20.76 -31.58 16.05
N PRO A 132 -19.63 -31.06 16.59
CA PRO A 132 -18.36 -31.00 15.88
C PRO A 132 -17.72 -32.38 15.61
N LEU A 133 -18.21 -33.44 16.26
CA LEU A 133 -17.73 -34.81 16.06
C LEU A 133 -18.33 -35.47 14.80
N LEU A 134 -19.37 -34.90 14.22
CA LEU A 134 -19.94 -35.42 12.98
C LEU A 134 -19.04 -35.06 11.80
N PRO A 135 -18.97 -35.93 10.76
CA PRO A 135 -18.19 -35.64 9.57
C PRO A 135 -18.72 -34.40 8.86
N THR A 136 -17.85 -33.57 8.37
CA THR A 136 -18.22 -32.32 7.67
C THR A 136 -18.84 -32.56 6.29
N ASN A 137 -18.62 -33.76 5.72
CA ASN A 137 -18.93 -34.13 4.32
C ASN A 137 -18.31 -33.21 3.25
N GLU A 138 -17.40 -32.34 3.66
CA GLU A 138 -16.68 -31.44 2.76
C GLU A 138 -15.32 -32.03 2.38
N ASN A 139 -15.02 -32.04 1.08
CA ASN A 139 -13.80 -32.63 0.57
C ASN A 139 -12.74 -31.58 0.26
N PHE A 140 -12.07 -31.07 1.31
CA PHE A 140 -10.90 -30.23 1.15
C PHE A 140 -9.70 -31.07 0.67
N GLN A 141 -9.13 -30.74 -0.48
CA GLN A 141 -7.90 -31.37 -0.94
C GLN A 141 -6.69 -30.95 -0.10
N THR A 142 -6.67 -29.68 0.30
CA THR A 142 -5.61 -29.10 1.10
C THR A 142 -6.14 -27.89 1.89
N ASP A 143 -5.55 -27.61 3.04
CA ASP A 143 -5.80 -26.42 3.86
C ASP A 143 -4.78 -25.32 3.65
N GLN A 144 -3.76 -25.57 2.84
CA GLN A 144 -2.73 -24.58 2.52
C GLN A 144 -2.28 -24.69 1.06
N LYS A 145 -1.92 -23.55 0.48
CA LYS A 145 -1.39 -23.44 -0.88
C LYS A 145 -0.29 -22.41 -0.96
N THR A 146 0.77 -22.78 -1.68
CA THR A 146 1.88 -21.87 -1.99
C THR A 146 1.98 -21.70 -3.50
N ASN A 147 2.02 -20.46 -3.94
CA ASN A 147 2.04 -20.10 -5.36
C ASN A 147 3.11 -19.03 -5.63
N LEU A 148 3.63 -19.02 -6.86
CA LEU A 148 4.47 -17.94 -7.33
C LEU A 148 3.61 -16.76 -7.79
N THR A 149 4.05 -15.56 -7.50
CA THR A 149 3.47 -14.30 -8.00
C THR A 149 4.50 -13.56 -8.84
N LEU A 150 4.06 -12.99 -9.95
CA LEU A 150 4.85 -12.18 -10.85
C LEU A 150 4.06 -10.92 -11.20
N GLY A 151 4.77 -9.80 -11.32
CA GLY A 151 4.17 -8.55 -11.78
C GLY A 151 5.20 -7.65 -12.43
N ILE A 152 4.71 -6.68 -13.19
CA ILE A 152 5.49 -5.66 -13.87
C ILE A 152 4.82 -4.30 -13.70
N GLY A 153 5.58 -3.25 -13.88
CA GLY A 153 5.03 -1.90 -13.85
C GLY A 153 5.94 -0.87 -14.48
N THR A 154 5.32 0.23 -14.85
CA THR A 154 6.04 1.40 -15.37
C THR A 154 5.52 2.66 -14.67
N GLN A 155 6.37 3.66 -14.56
CA GLN A 155 6.02 4.97 -14.02
C GLN A 155 6.74 6.05 -14.82
N TYR A 156 6.00 7.06 -15.24
CA TYR A 156 6.52 8.31 -15.76
C TYR A 156 6.50 9.37 -14.67
N SER A 157 7.55 10.18 -14.59
CA SER A 157 7.68 11.26 -13.63
C SER A 157 8.10 12.55 -14.33
N LEU A 158 7.31 13.60 -14.14
CA LEU A 158 7.62 14.97 -14.49
C LEU A 158 7.98 15.70 -13.19
N ASN A 159 9.27 16.02 -13.01
CA ASN A 159 9.79 16.65 -11.80
C ASN A 159 10.29 18.06 -12.12
N ILE A 160 9.44 19.08 -12.03
CA ILE A 160 9.82 20.48 -12.23
C ILE A 160 10.76 20.91 -11.10
N ASN A 161 10.42 20.55 -9.87
CA ASN A 161 11.27 20.66 -8.69
C ASN A 161 10.77 19.69 -7.61
N ARG A 162 11.39 19.70 -6.41
CA ARG A 162 11.04 18.75 -5.30
C ARG A 162 9.62 18.87 -4.79
N ARG A 163 9.02 20.05 -4.93
CA ARG A 163 7.68 20.37 -4.43
C ARG A 163 6.65 20.57 -5.56
N ASN A 164 7.07 20.43 -6.82
CA ASN A 164 6.19 20.48 -7.99
C ASN A 164 6.54 19.31 -8.91
N TYR A 165 5.73 18.28 -8.88
CA TYR A 165 5.93 17.09 -9.71
C TYR A 165 4.60 16.40 -10.02
N VAL A 166 4.58 15.66 -11.12
CA VAL A 166 3.52 14.71 -11.47
C VAL A 166 4.16 13.35 -11.67
N LYS A 167 3.57 12.32 -11.08
CA LYS A 167 3.95 10.93 -11.30
C LYS A 167 2.72 10.15 -11.72
N THR A 168 2.81 9.45 -12.84
CA THR A 168 1.76 8.55 -13.30
C THR A 168 2.35 7.19 -13.59
N GLY A 169 1.62 6.13 -13.24
CA GLY A 169 2.13 4.77 -13.40
C GLY A 169 1.02 3.76 -13.62
N ILE A 170 1.41 2.68 -14.28
CA ILE A 170 0.57 1.51 -14.51
C ILE A 170 1.32 0.26 -14.11
N SER A 171 0.64 -0.71 -13.51
CA SER A 171 1.23 -1.98 -13.12
C SER A 171 0.25 -3.13 -13.26
N LEU A 172 0.80 -4.32 -13.48
CA LEU A 172 0.09 -5.58 -13.58
C LEU A 172 0.71 -6.56 -12.56
N PHE A 173 -0.12 -7.11 -11.70
CA PHE A 173 0.26 -8.12 -10.71
C PHE A 173 -0.45 -9.44 -10.99
N ASN A 174 0.01 -10.51 -10.35
CA ASN A 174 -0.58 -11.84 -10.48
C ASN A 174 -0.57 -12.39 -11.92
N LEU A 175 0.47 -12.09 -12.70
CA LEU A 175 0.58 -12.53 -14.10
C LEU A 175 0.63 -14.05 -14.23
N THR A 176 1.06 -14.77 -13.21
CA THR A 176 1.07 -16.24 -13.15
C THR A 176 -0.33 -16.84 -13.05
N ARG A 177 -1.35 -16.04 -12.66
CA ARG A 177 -2.74 -16.46 -12.43
C ARG A 177 -2.83 -17.78 -11.65
N PRO A 178 -2.23 -17.87 -10.45
CA PRO A 178 -2.13 -19.11 -9.71
C PRO A 178 -3.50 -19.63 -9.27
N ASN A 179 -3.62 -20.96 -9.15
CA ASN A 179 -4.81 -21.57 -8.60
C ASN A 179 -4.87 -21.39 -7.09
N GLN A 180 -5.92 -20.77 -6.60
CA GLN A 180 -6.16 -20.45 -5.17
C GLN A 180 -7.21 -21.33 -4.51
N GLY A 181 -7.91 -22.21 -5.25
CA GLY A 181 -8.96 -23.08 -4.72
C GLY A 181 -8.38 -24.12 -3.74
N PHE A 182 -9.07 -24.35 -2.63
CA PHE A 182 -8.77 -25.41 -1.64
C PHE A 182 -9.51 -26.72 -1.91
N TYR A 183 -10.50 -26.66 -2.78
CA TYR A 183 -11.25 -27.81 -3.30
C TYR A 183 -10.68 -28.28 -4.65
N GLN A 184 -11.35 -29.21 -5.30
CA GLN A 184 -10.98 -29.67 -6.65
C GLN A 184 -11.13 -28.59 -7.72
N ASP A 185 -11.83 -27.51 -7.45
CA ASP A 185 -12.08 -26.42 -8.36
C ASP A 185 -10.82 -25.60 -8.66
N LYS A 186 -10.65 -25.25 -9.93
CA LYS A 186 -9.57 -24.38 -10.40
C LYS A 186 -10.00 -22.92 -10.31
N ILE A 187 -9.91 -22.35 -9.10
CA ILE A 187 -10.14 -20.92 -8.89
C ILE A 187 -8.85 -20.15 -9.12
N ARG A 188 -8.70 -19.54 -10.29
CA ARG A 188 -7.51 -18.77 -10.64
C ARG A 188 -7.58 -17.35 -10.05
N ARG A 189 -6.47 -16.88 -9.48
CA ARG A 189 -6.30 -15.48 -9.10
C ARG A 189 -6.21 -14.62 -10.35
N ASP A 190 -7.08 -13.63 -10.46
CA ASP A 190 -7.08 -12.73 -11.60
C ASP A 190 -5.90 -11.76 -11.57
N VAL A 191 -5.48 -11.33 -12.76
CA VAL A 191 -4.51 -10.27 -12.92
C VAL A 191 -5.08 -9.00 -12.32
N ARG A 192 -4.29 -8.32 -11.46
CA ARG A 192 -4.63 -7.02 -10.91
C ARG A 192 -3.93 -5.95 -11.73
N LEU A 193 -4.73 -5.13 -12.42
CA LEU A 193 -4.31 -3.88 -13.04
C LEU A 193 -4.37 -2.77 -11.99
N ASN A 194 -3.33 -1.98 -11.87
CA ASN A 194 -3.32 -0.79 -11.03
C ASN A 194 -2.81 0.41 -11.83
N PHE A 195 -3.56 1.50 -11.82
CA PHE A 195 -3.21 2.79 -12.40
C PHE A 195 -3.17 3.85 -11.30
N GLN A 196 -2.14 4.69 -11.29
CA GLN A 196 -1.96 5.73 -10.27
C GLN A 196 -1.52 7.05 -10.88
N VAL A 197 -2.01 8.13 -10.29
CA VAL A 197 -1.54 9.49 -10.54
C VAL A 197 -1.29 10.16 -9.21
N LYS A 198 -0.11 10.79 -9.06
CA LYS A 198 0.27 11.58 -7.89
C LYS A 198 0.76 12.93 -8.36
N TYR A 199 0.20 13.98 -7.81
CA TYR A 199 0.62 15.34 -8.08
C TYR A 199 1.04 16.03 -6.78
N CYS A 200 2.08 16.80 -6.81
CA CYS A 200 2.46 17.70 -5.74
C CYS A 200 2.59 19.11 -6.32
N LYS A 201 1.89 20.04 -5.72
CA LYS A 201 1.92 21.46 -6.06
C LYS A 201 2.29 22.27 -4.83
N SER A 202 3.37 23.01 -4.91
CA SER A 202 3.69 24.03 -3.93
C SER A 202 2.75 25.23 -4.11
N LEU A 203 1.98 25.57 -3.07
CA LEU A 203 1.10 26.72 -3.06
C LEU A 203 1.86 27.99 -2.63
N ASN A 204 2.71 27.83 -1.63
CA ASN A 204 3.60 28.87 -1.12
C ASN A 204 4.78 28.25 -0.34
N ALA A 205 5.55 29.05 0.39
CA ALA A 205 6.71 28.57 1.15
C ALA A 205 6.36 27.44 2.13
N ASN A 206 5.19 27.49 2.75
CA ASN A 206 4.82 26.61 3.86
C ASN A 206 3.78 25.53 3.49
N TRP A 207 3.12 25.63 2.34
CA TRP A 207 2.00 24.78 1.98
C TRP A 207 2.21 24.06 0.66
N ASP A 208 1.96 22.74 0.66
CA ASP A 208 1.83 21.93 -0.56
C ASP A 208 0.45 21.30 -0.63
N LEU A 209 -0.07 21.14 -1.83
CA LEU A 209 -1.25 20.37 -2.15
C LEU A 209 -0.83 19.07 -2.83
N LEU A 210 -1.36 17.93 -2.38
CA LEU A 210 -0.97 16.59 -2.85
C LEU A 210 -2.19 15.77 -3.30
N PRO A 211 -2.86 16.15 -4.40
CA PRO A 211 -3.91 15.29 -4.95
C PRO A 211 -3.34 14.01 -5.53
N SER A 212 -4.10 12.92 -5.38
CA SER A 212 -3.74 11.63 -5.95
C SER A 212 -4.97 10.84 -6.32
N LEU A 213 -4.79 9.97 -7.30
CA LEU A 213 -5.80 9.07 -7.81
C LEU A 213 -5.19 7.67 -7.93
N GLN A 214 -5.97 6.66 -7.57
CA GLN A 214 -5.69 5.26 -7.85
C GLN A 214 -6.93 4.60 -8.45
N TYR A 215 -6.72 3.81 -9.48
CA TYR A 215 -7.69 2.87 -10.01
C TYR A 215 -7.08 1.48 -10.02
N SER A 216 -7.77 0.52 -9.41
CA SER A 216 -7.36 -0.89 -9.39
C SER A 216 -8.50 -1.75 -9.92
N LYS A 217 -8.17 -2.72 -10.78
CA LYS A 217 -9.14 -3.69 -11.31
C LYS A 217 -8.58 -5.10 -11.21
N GLN A 218 -9.39 -6.00 -10.63
CA GLN A 218 -9.06 -7.42 -10.51
C GLN A 218 -10.31 -8.28 -10.75
N GLY A 219 -10.38 -8.94 -11.87
CA GLY A 219 -11.55 -9.69 -12.27
C GLY A 219 -12.79 -8.79 -12.38
N THR A 220 -13.81 -9.08 -11.57
CA THR A 220 -15.05 -8.30 -11.48
C THR A 220 -14.98 -7.14 -10.50
N TYR A 221 -13.92 -7.04 -9.69
CA TYR A 221 -13.73 -5.97 -8.73
C TYR A 221 -13.02 -4.78 -9.35
N ASP A 222 -13.57 -3.61 -9.10
CA ASP A 222 -12.96 -2.33 -9.41
C ASP A 222 -12.94 -1.45 -8.17
N GLU A 223 -11.82 -0.80 -7.93
CA GLU A 223 -11.63 0.17 -6.87
C GLU A 223 -11.13 1.48 -7.49
N PHE A 224 -11.86 2.54 -7.26
CA PHE A 224 -11.47 3.88 -7.62
C PHE A 224 -11.31 4.73 -6.37
N MET A 225 -10.13 5.28 -6.18
CA MET A 225 -9.80 6.13 -5.05
C MET A 225 -9.24 7.46 -5.54
N LEU A 226 -9.83 8.55 -5.06
CA LEU A 226 -9.45 9.91 -5.37
C LEU A 226 -9.44 10.74 -4.09
N GLY A 227 -8.51 11.66 -3.98
CA GLY A 227 -8.47 12.59 -2.87
C GLY A 227 -7.25 13.47 -2.90
N SER A 228 -7.10 14.23 -1.83
CA SER A 228 -5.95 15.13 -1.67
C SER A 228 -5.56 15.23 -0.21
N SER A 229 -4.28 15.45 0.02
CA SER A 229 -3.78 15.92 1.30
C SER A 229 -3.11 17.29 1.14
N VAL A 230 -3.13 18.05 2.21
CA VAL A 230 -2.41 19.31 2.35
C VAL A 230 -1.24 19.06 3.30
N ARG A 231 -0.05 19.52 2.94
CA ARG A 231 1.15 19.47 3.77
C ARG A 231 1.47 20.88 4.23
N TYR A 232 1.65 21.04 5.54
CA TYR A 232 2.08 22.29 6.16
C TYR A 232 3.47 22.13 6.77
N TYR A 233 4.42 22.93 6.30
CA TYR A 233 5.80 22.94 6.81
C TYR A 233 5.89 23.81 8.06
N LEU A 234 6.36 23.22 9.15
CA LEU A 234 6.59 23.93 10.40
C LEU A 234 7.83 24.84 10.32
N PRO A 235 7.90 25.90 11.14
CA PRO A 235 9.07 26.77 11.21
C PRO A 235 10.37 25.97 11.46
N GLY A 236 11.45 26.37 10.78
CA GLY A 236 12.73 25.68 10.84
C GLY A 236 12.78 24.38 10.03
N SER A 237 11.76 24.10 9.23
CA SER A 237 11.83 23.06 8.21
C SER A 237 12.74 23.49 7.06
N ASN A 238 13.62 22.57 6.65
CA ASN A 238 14.50 22.75 5.50
C ASN A 238 14.15 21.70 4.45
N ASP A 239 13.92 22.12 3.20
CA ASP A 239 13.51 21.25 2.09
C ASP A 239 14.44 20.06 1.84
N HIS A 240 15.67 20.10 2.36
CA HIS A 240 16.69 19.12 2.01
C HIS A 240 16.91 18.07 3.08
N TYR A 241 16.95 18.44 4.38
CA TYR A 241 17.40 17.51 5.43
C TYR A 241 16.64 17.56 6.74
N ILE A 242 15.95 18.66 7.05
CA ILE A 242 15.15 18.79 8.26
C ILE A 242 13.73 19.07 7.84
N ARG A 243 13.03 18.01 7.51
CA ARG A 243 11.61 18.12 7.21
C ARG A 243 10.83 18.04 8.51
N LYS A 244 10.02 19.05 8.77
CA LYS A 244 9.04 19.07 9.84
C LYS A 244 7.74 19.53 9.23
N ALA A 245 6.80 18.63 9.04
CA ALA A 245 5.55 18.96 8.40
C ALA A 245 4.39 18.16 8.99
N LEU A 246 3.22 18.77 8.97
CA LEU A 246 1.95 18.12 9.27
C LEU A 246 1.20 17.89 7.95
N LEU A 247 0.49 16.78 7.85
CA LEU A 247 -0.35 16.45 6.71
C LEU A 247 -1.77 16.19 7.19
N ALA A 248 -2.74 16.67 6.43
CA ALA A 248 -4.14 16.32 6.62
C ALA A 248 -4.75 16.04 5.25
N GLY A 249 -5.55 15.00 5.11
CA GLY A 249 -6.10 14.58 3.84
C GLY A 249 -7.50 14.02 3.95
N VAL A 250 -8.21 14.14 2.82
CA VAL A 250 -9.54 13.55 2.62
C VAL A 250 -9.51 12.78 1.32
N TRP A 251 -10.01 11.53 1.37
CA TRP A 251 -10.03 10.61 0.26
C TRP A 251 -11.42 10.01 0.11
N PHE A 252 -11.76 9.70 -1.10
CA PHE A 252 -13.00 9.05 -1.46
C PHE A 252 -12.70 7.74 -2.16
N ARG A 253 -13.17 6.62 -1.59
CA ARG A 253 -13.19 5.31 -2.21
C ARG A 253 -14.60 5.08 -2.75
N ALA A 254 -14.71 5.03 -4.07
CA ALA A 254 -16.01 4.95 -4.74
C ALA A 254 -16.81 3.73 -4.27
N LYS A 255 -18.08 3.93 -3.94
CA LYS A 255 -19.04 2.90 -3.48
C LYS A 255 -18.68 2.22 -2.14
N ASP A 256 -17.65 2.69 -1.42
CA ASP A 256 -17.19 2.04 -0.20
C ASP A 256 -17.05 2.99 0.99
N ALA A 257 -16.13 3.95 0.97
CA ALA A 257 -15.84 4.76 2.14
C ALA A 257 -15.33 6.17 1.81
N GLN A 258 -15.52 7.09 2.76
CA GLN A 258 -14.74 8.32 2.90
C GLN A 258 -13.62 8.06 3.89
N ILE A 259 -12.43 8.61 3.61
CA ILE A 259 -11.23 8.37 4.42
C ILE A 259 -10.67 9.71 4.87
N LEU A 260 -10.48 9.84 6.17
CA LEU A 260 -9.76 10.96 6.77
C LEU A 260 -8.36 10.50 7.11
N SER A 261 -7.35 11.29 6.80
CA SER A 261 -5.96 10.99 7.10
C SER A 261 -5.25 12.16 7.76
N LEU A 262 -4.38 11.84 8.71
CA LEU A 262 -3.47 12.76 9.38
C LEU A 262 -2.06 12.19 9.29
N GLY A 263 -1.06 13.04 9.13
CA GLY A 263 0.32 12.61 9.06
C GLY A 263 1.27 13.62 9.68
N CYS A 264 2.41 13.12 10.13
CA CYS A 264 3.50 13.92 10.65
C CYS A 264 4.82 13.47 10.00
N GLU A 265 5.53 14.41 9.41
CA GLU A 265 6.91 14.23 8.96
C GLU A 265 7.85 14.92 9.96
N TYR A 266 8.77 14.15 10.52
CA TYR A 266 9.80 14.67 11.41
C TYR A 266 11.16 14.09 11.04
N LYS A 267 12.05 14.92 10.52
CA LYS A 267 13.38 14.50 9.99
C LYS A 267 13.20 13.40 8.94
N ASP A 268 13.65 12.20 9.27
CA ASP A 268 13.68 11.04 8.40
C ASP A 268 12.44 10.14 8.57
N TRP A 269 11.57 10.48 9.53
CA TRP A 269 10.37 9.73 9.88
C TRP A 269 9.11 10.36 9.31
N PHE A 270 8.20 9.51 8.93
CA PHE A 270 6.80 9.85 8.67
C PHE A 270 5.92 8.87 9.43
N VAL A 271 4.89 9.38 10.07
CA VAL A 271 3.83 8.59 10.69
C VAL A 271 2.50 9.10 10.16
N GLY A 272 1.71 8.22 9.59
CA GLY A 272 0.38 8.49 9.05
C GLY A 272 -0.67 7.66 9.77
N LEU A 273 -1.82 8.26 10.02
CA LEU A 273 -3.02 7.63 10.56
C LEU A 273 -4.17 7.89 9.62
N SER A 274 -5.02 6.91 9.38
CA SER A 274 -6.26 7.13 8.66
C SER A 274 -7.42 6.35 9.25
N TYR A 275 -8.62 6.87 9.03
CA TYR A 275 -9.86 6.25 9.45
C TYR A 275 -10.85 6.26 8.29
N ASP A 276 -11.38 5.07 7.98
CA ASP A 276 -12.38 4.87 6.94
C ASP A 276 -13.78 5.06 7.57
N ILE A 277 -14.61 5.88 6.96
CA ILE A 277 -16.02 6.06 7.29
C ILE A 277 -16.81 5.36 6.19
N ASN A 278 -17.43 4.23 6.50
CA ASN A 278 -18.19 3.45 5.53
C ASN A 278 -19.38 4.25 5.01
N THR A 279 -19.52 4.30 3.68
CA THR A 279 -20.67 4.89 2.98
C THR A 279 -21.36 3.87 2.08
N SER A 280 -20.92 2.61 2.12
CA SER A 280 -21.43 1.50 1.34
C SER A 280 -22.73 0.94 1.91
N LYS A 281 -23.29 -0.06 1.23
CA LYS A 281 -24.49 -0.83 1.69
C LYS A 281 -24.24 -1.55 3.04
N LEU A 282 -23.00 -1.59 3.55
CA LEU A 282 -22.66 -2.15 4.86
C LEU A 282 -22.89 -1.18 6.03
N VAL A 283 -23.28 0.07 5.78
CA VAL A 283 -23.57 1.06 6.83
C VAL A 283 -24.50 0.54 7.92
N PRO A 284 -25.63 -0.15 7.62
CA PRO A 284 -26.53 -0.65 8.65
C PRO A 284 -25.84 -1.64 9.62
N ALA A 285 -24.96 -2.49 9.11
CA ALA A 285 -24.24 -3.48 9.92
C ALA A 285 -23.02 -2.86 10.63
N SER A 286 -22.29 -1.98 9.98
CA SER A 286 -21.05 -1.37 10.52
C SER A 286 -21.31 -0.11 11.35
N ARG A 287 -22.52 0.47 11.33
CA ARG A 287 -22.84 1.79 11.91
C ARG A 287 -21.85 2.88 11.44
N ALA A 288 -21.53 2.86 10.12
CA ALA A 288 -20.54 3.70 9.46
C ALA A 288 -19.10 3.52 9.97
N ARG A 289 -18.80 2.57 10.84
CA ARG A 289 -17.45 2.28 11.32
C ARG A 289 -16.73 1.43 10.27
N GLY A 290 -15.68 1.98 9.69
CA GLY A 290 -14.87 1.32 8.65
C GLY A 290 -13.60 0.69 9.21
N GLY A 291 -12.47 1.11 8.72
CA GLY A 291 -11.16 0.63 9.11
C GLY A 291 -10.27 1.72 9.68
N PHE A 292 -9.32 1.28 10.48
CA PHE A 292 -8.22 2.12 10.96
C PHE A 292 -6.92 1.65 10.33
N GLU A 293 -6.06 2.61 9.92
CA GLU A 293 -4.77 2.27 9.31
C GLU A 293 -3.66 3.16 9.85
N ILE A 294 -2.51 2.56 10.10
CA ILE A 294 -1.27 3.23 10.49
C ILE A 294 -0.22 2.95 9.41
N ALA A 295 0.49 3.99 9.00
CA ALA A 295 1.66 3.90 8.14
C ALA A 295 2.86 4.56 8.83
N VAL A 296 4.00 3.88 8.81
CA VAL A 296 5.27 4.41 9.32
C VAL A 296 6.29 4.29 8.21
N ARG A 297 7.01 5.37 7.92
CA ARG A 297 8.09 5.40 6.93
C ARG A 297 9.33 6.00 7.55
N TYR A 298 10.47 5.33 7.33
CA TYR A 298 11.80 5.82 7.69
C TYR A 298 12.70 5.86 6.45
N ILE A 299 13.40 6.97 6.25
CA ILE A 299 14.34 7.13 5.13
C ILE A 299 15.75 7.32 5.67
N LEU A 300 16.63 6.40 5.32
CA LEU A 300 18.05 6.47 5.64
C LEU A 300 18.78 7.25 4.55
N TYR A 301 19.61 8.21 4.99
CA TYR A 301 20.53 8.98 4.12
C TYR A 301 21.95 8.60 4.47
N ARG A 302 22.67 8.06 3.52
CA ARG A 302 24.08 7.67 3.70
C ARG A 302 25.00 8.88 3.89
N PHE A 303 24.67 9.98 3.21
CA PHE A 303 25.37 11.25 3.35
C PHE A 303 24.35 12.38 3.60
N LYS A 304 24.43 12.97 4.77
CA LYS A 304 23.78 14.25 5.06
C LYS A 304 24.87 15.32 5.02
N PRO A 305 24.88 16.23 4.02
CA PRO A 305 25.84 17.33 4.04
C PRO A 305 25.63 18.14 5.32
N LYS A 306 26.72 18.37 6.04
CA LYS A 306 26.69 19.24 7.20
C LYS A 306 26.32 20.65 6.76
N ARG A 307 25.46 21.30 7.51
CA ARG A 307 25.22 22.74 7.35
C ARG A 307 26.54 23.44 7.62
N ILE A 308 27.06 24.15 6.63
CA ILE A 308 28.12 25.10 6.84
C ILE A 308 27.42 26.37 7.30
N ASP A 309 27.39 26.62 8.60
CA ASP A 309 26.99 27.90 9.12
C ASP A 309 28.12 28.89 8.77
N HIS A 310 27.95 29.64 7.69
CA HIS A 310 28.76 30.77 7.37
C HIS A 310 28.59 31.79 8.50
N ARG A 311 29.51 31.81 9.45
CA ARG A 311 29.62 32.95 10.35
C ARG A 311 30.23 34.08 9.48
N VAL A 312 29.38 35.00 9.09
CA VAL A 312 29.83 36.26 8.54
C VAL A 312 30.55 36.94 9.68
N CYS A 313 31.88 37.05 9.58
CA CYS A 313 32.61 37.97 10.45
C CYS A 313 32.05 39.37 10.21
N PRO A 314 31.60 40.11 11.22
CA PRO A 314 31.30 41.51 11.02
C PRO A 314 32.55 42.21 10.50
N ASP A 315 32.41 42.89 9.37
CA ASP A 315 33.47 43.79 8.90
C ASP A 315 33.62 44.86 9.96
N PHE A 316 34.69 44.80 10.71
CA PHE A 316 35.15 45.93 11.54
C PHE A 316 35.75 46.97 10.61
N ILE A 317 35.03 48.06 10.36
CA ILE A 317 35.55 49.31 9.83
C ILE A 317 36.16 50.08 10.99
#